data_1191ef4dd678ef92ee1befa682f8c2f1
#
_entry.id   1191ef4dd678ef92ee1befa682f8c2f1
#
_cell.length_a   1.000
_cell.length_b   1.000
_cell.length_c   1.000
_cell.angle_alpha   90.00
_cell.angle_beta   90.00
_cell.angle_gamma   90.00
#
_symmetry.space_group_name_H-M   'P 1'
#
loop_
_entity.id
_entity.type
_entity.pdbx_description
1 polymer ?
#
loop_
_entity_poly.entity_id
_entity_poly.type
_entity_poly.pdbx_seq_one_letter_code
_entity_poly.pdbx_strand_id
1 'polypeptide(L)'
;MKTEENARRARDFRLYWIAGAVDQIGSQASGIVFPLVTLAVTGSPAAAGLVGALALAGRLVTAPVAGVLADRLPRKRLMVGALLLAAAAMAVVLVAVAAGVPTLALLAGAAFVEGVAQAGYESAGAGAIRRVLPADDKKALARLEARNHAAQIAGPVLGGALYQLGRWVPFLVDVVSYVVAAGLVAAIRTDLTPDRQERTSFLTDLRAGLRFVWRQPVLRFVTIWAAGINFVFGALIYHAILTAGRQGAPAASIGLLLTLASVGGLVGALGAPLVFSRVRPMTVVVFASWAMVALVVVMSQARQTWTYGLLFGLVFLLSPLLGVIFQSRAIELTPDAMQGRVATVMGTVGEVLQTPAPLLAGVLVAWQSPTVVALVFAAALAVLAAYTTANLRRLGAPDGTGPDDDPQRAGPTGTDSTDGTDGTDGTDQDAGRAGIVTPATEEVRG
;
A
#
# COMPACT_ATOMS: atom_id res chain seq x y z
N MET A 1 -35.93 -14.14 -7.58
CA MET A 1 -34.71 -13.81 -8.38
C MET A 1 -33.79 -12.83 -7.68
N LYS A 2 -34.15 -11.51 -7.53
CA LYS A 2 -33.22 -10.54 -6.87
C LYS A 2 -32.82 -10.92 -5.44
N THR A 3 -33.73 -11.45 -4.63
CA THR A 3 -33.46 -11.83 -3.23
C THR A 3 -32.53 -13.05 -3.13
N GLU A 4 -32.64 -14.02 -4.01
CA GLU A 4 -31.77 -15.21 -4.05
C GLU A 4 -30.37 -14.85 -4.57
N GLU A 5 -30.27 -13.95 -5.55
CA GLU A 5 -28.99 -13.45 -6.04
C GLU A 5 -28.26 -12.66 -4.95
N ASN A 6 -28.95 -11.80 -4.20
CA ASN A 6 -28.37 -11.06 -3.08
C ASN A 6 -27.90 -12.00 -1.96
N ALA A 7 -28.69 -13.03 -1.61
CA ALA A 7 -28.29 -14.03 -0.62
C ALA A 7 -27.05 -14.82 -1.07
N ARG A 8 -26.97 -15.17 -2.37
CA ARG A 8 -25.79 -15.82 -2.96
C ARG A 8 -24.55 -14.93 -2.89
N ARG A 9 -24.66 -13.67 -3.31
CA ARG A 9 -23.54 -12.72 -3.25
C ARG A 9 -23.07 -12.50 -1.81
N ALA A 10 -23.98 -12.36 -0.85
CA ALA A 10 -23.65 -12.20 0.56
C ALA A 10 -22.92 -13.44 1.13
N ARG A 11 -23.30 -14.67 0.71
CA ARG A 11 -22.60 -15.90 1.06
C ARG A 11 -21.20 -15.91 0.45
N ASP A 12 -21.08 -15.63 -0.83
CA ASP A 12 -19.81 -15.68 -1.56
C ASP A 12 -18.86 -14.59 -1.09
N PHE A 13 -19.36 -13.40 -0.70
CA PHE A 13 -18.58 -12.37 -0.02
C PHE A 13 -18.06 -12.85 1.33
N ARG A 14 -18.86 -13.57 2.12
CA ARG A 14 -18.37 -14.14 3.40
C ARG A 14 -17.26 -15.16 3.17
N LEU A 15 -17.40 -16.03 2.17
CA LEU A 15 -16.35 -17.00 1.81
C LEU A 15 -15.07 -16.29 1.39
N TYR A 16 -15.16 -15.26 0.55
CA TYR A 16 -14.03 -14.43 0.12
C TYR A 16 -13.38 -13.72 1.31
N TRP A 17 -14.20 -13.17 2.21
CA TRP A 17 -13.71 -12.46 3.40
C TRP A 17 -12.95 -13.40 4.35
N ILE A 18 -13.53 -14.59 4.64
CA ILE A 18 -12.91 -15.59 5.52
C ILE A 18 -11.63 -16.14 4.87
N ALA A 19 -11.66 -16.46 3.57
CA ALA A 19 -10.49 -16.95 2.85
C ALA A 19 -9.31 -15.96 2.97
N GLY A 20 -9.58 -14.68 2.72
CA GLY A 20 -8.55 -13.66 2.86
C GLY A 20 -8.14 -13.39 4.31
N ALA A 21 -9.02 -13.60 5.32
CA ALA A 21 -8.63 -13.49 6.73
C ALA A 21 -7.66 -14.59 7.13
N VAL A 22 -7.95 -15.83 6.74
CA VAL A 22 -7.12 -16.99 7.04
C VAL A 22 -5.78 -16.90 6.32
N ASP A 23 -5.78 -16.53 5.02
CA ASP A 23 -4.59 -16.31 4.22
C ASP A 23 -3.68 -15.21 4.83
N GLN A 24 -4.25 -14.03 5.13
CA GLN A 24 -3.47 -12.91 5.63
C GLN A 24 -2.89 -13.12 7.03
N ILE A 25 -3.62 -13.79 7.94
CA ILE A 25 -3.08 -14.10 9.27
C ILE A 25 -1.88 -15.02 9.14
N GLY A 26 -1.95 -16.05 8.30
CA GLY A 26 -0.84 -16.95 8.00
C GLY A 26 0.35 -16.20 7.42
N SER A 27 0.16 -15.49 6.32
CA SER A 27 1.23 -14.73 5.63
C SER A 27 1.90 -13.69 6.53
N GLN A 28 1.14 -12.98 7.36
CA GLN A 28 1.70 -12.00 8.30
C GLN A 28 2.47 -12.68 9.44
N ALA A 29 2.04 -13.88 9.88
CA ALA A 29 2.80 -14.68 10.84
C ALA A 29 4.12 -15.16 10.25
N SER A 30 4.13 -15.66 9.02
CA SER A 30 5.34 -16.12 8.31
C SER A 30 6.32 -15.01 8.01
N GLY A 31 5.84 -13.77 7.84
CA GLY A 31 6.67 -12.59 7.55
C GLY A 31 7.79 -12.35 8.57
N ILE A 32 7.60 -12.70 9.84
CA ILE A 32 8.66 -12.62 10.85
C ILE A 32 9.43 -13.94 11.01
N VAL A 33 8.81 -15.06 10.66
CA VAL A 33 9.38 -16.39 10.89
C VAL A 33 10.49 -16.69 9.88
N PHE A 34 10.32 -16.34 8.62
CA PHE A 34 11.35 -16.56 7.60
C PHE A 34 12.70 -15.94 7.96
N PRO A 35 12.80 -14.63 8.28
CA PRO A 35 14.07 -14.05 8.69
C PRO A 35 14.63 -14.67 9.98
N LEU A 36 13.78 -15.05 10.96
CA LEU A 36 14.22 -15.67 12.20
C LEU A 36 14.77 -17.09 11.98
N VAL A 37 14.09 -17.93 11.18
CA VAL A 37 14.55 -19.27 10.82
C VAL A 37 15.86 -19.17 10.04
N THR A 38 15.93 -18.28 9.06
CA THR A 38 17.14 -18.09 8.25
C THR A 38 18.31 -17.65 9.13
N LEU A 39 18.08 -16.69 10.04
CA LEU A 39 19.11 -16.26 11.00
C LEU A 39 19.55 -17.42 11.90
N ALA A 40 18.62 -18.22 12.40
CA ALA A 40 18.91 -19.36 13.27
C ALA A 40 19.70 -20.47 12.55
N VAL A 41 19.48 -20.68 11.26
CA VAL A 41 20.14 -21.70 10.43
C VAL A 41 21.52 -21.25 9.96
N THR A 42 21.63 -19.98 9.54
CA THR A 42 22.85 -19.47 8.88
C THR A 42 23.75 -18.65 9.80
N GLY A 43 23.23 -18.16 10.92
CA GLY A 43 23.91 -17.16 11.75
C GLY A 43 24.09 -15.79 11.08
N SER A 44 23.60 -15.61 9.82
CA SER A 44 23.85 -14.46 8.99
C SER A 44 22.63 -13.56 8.84
N PRO A 45 22.68 -12.31 9.36
CA PRO A 45 21.62 -11.32 9.11
C PRO A 45 21.48 -10.96 7.61
N ALA A 46 22.59 -10.95 6.87
CA ALA A 46 22.57 -10.70 5.44
C ALA A 46 21.80 -11.79 4.67
N ALA A 47 21.97 -13.08 5.06
CA ALA A 47 21.20 -14.18 4.49
C ALA A 47 19.70 -14.04 4.80
N ALA A 48 19.36 -13.65 6.03
CA ALA A 48 17.96 -13.41 6.41
C ALA A 48 17.33 -12.24 5.64
N GLY A 49 18.09 -11.16 5.45
CA GLY A 49 17.68 -10.03 4.59
C GLY A 49 17.52 -10.41 3.12
N LEU A 50 18.40 -11.29 2.61
CA LEU A 50 18.30 -11.82 1.24
C LEU A 50 17.00 -12.60 1.04
N VAL A 51 16.63 -13.48 1.97
CA VAL A 51 15.36 -14.23 1.88
C VAL A 51 14.16 -13.30 1.84
N GLY A 52 14.14 -12.26 2.68
CA GLY A 52 13.08 -11.27 2.64
C GLY A 52 13.04 -10.45 1.34
N ALA A 53 14.20 -10.05 0.81
CA ALA A 53 14.28 -9.36 -0.47
C ALA A 53 13.80 -10.25 -1.64
N LEU A 54 14.09 -11.56 -1.60
CA LEU A 54 13.62 -12.50 -2.62
C LEU A 54 12.11 -12.73 -2.58
N ALA A 55 11.48 -12.74 -1.40
CA ALA A 55 10.02 -12.75 -1.29
C ALA A 55 9.39 -11.54 -1.99
N LEU A 56 9.89 -10.33 -1.71
CA LEU A 56 9.44 -9.10 -2.36
C LEU A 56 9.76 -9.08 -3.86
N ALA A 57 10.93 -9.59 -4.26
CA ALA A 57 11.31 -9.69 -5.67
C ALA A 57 10.40 -10.64 -6.45
N GLY A 58 10.03 -11.79 -5.87
CA GLY A 58 9.08 -12.73 -6.46
C GLY A 58 7.73 -12.06 -6.73
N ARG A 59 7.23 -11.29 -5.77
CA ARG A 59 6.01 -10.51 -5.93
C ARG A 59 6.14 -9.43 -7.01
N LEU A 60 7.18 -8.62 -6.95
CA LEU A 60 7.43 -7.50 -7.87
C LEU A 60 7.54 -7.96 -9.34
N VAL A 61 8.38 -8.98 -9.58
CA VAL A 61 8.62 -9.48 -10.94
C VAL A 61 7.37 -10.15 -11.53
N THR A 62 6.57 -10.79 -10.67
CA THR A 62 5.38 -11.52 -11.12
C THR A 62 4.15 -10.64 -11.25
N ALA A 63 4.05 -9.53 -10.52
CA ALA A 63 2.86 -8.68 -10.50
C ALA A 63 2.35 -8.26 -11.90
N PRO A 64 3.19 -7.84 -12.86
CA PRO A 64 2.72 -7.50 -14.21
C PRO A 64 2.14 -8.69 -14.96
N VAL A 65 2.77 -9.87 -14.84
CA VAL A 65 2.33 -11.11 -15.48
C VAL A 65 1.05 -11.62 -14.82
N ALA A 66 0.99 -11.58 -13.50
CA ALA A 66 -0.19 -11.95 -12.71
C ALA A 66 -1.40 -11.09 -13.07
N GLY A 67 -1.22 -9.77 -13.26
CA GLY A 67 -2.27 -8.88 -13.74
C GLY A 67 -2.83 -9.30 -15.10
N VAL A 68 -1.95 -9.59 -16.06
CA VAL A 68 -2.36 -10.08 -17.38
C VAL A 68 -3.07 -11.44 -17.30
N LEU A 69 -2.60 -12.34 -16.43
CA LEU A 69 -3.26 -13.65 -16.23
C LEU A 69 -4.62 -13.48 -15.54
N ALA A 70 -4.76 -12.59 -14.55
CA ALA A 70 -6.01 -12.30 -13.88
C ALA A 70 -7.09 -11.71 -14.80
N ASP A 71 -6.65 -11.08 -15.90
CA ASP A 71 -7.55 -10.58 -16.93
C ASP A 71 -7.90 -11.63 -18.01
N ARG A 72 -7.11 -12.66 -18.18
CA ARG A 72 -7.30 -13.66 -19.24
C ARG A 72 -7.88 -14.97 -18.73
N LEU A 73 -7.57 -15.34 -17.50
CA LEU A 73 -7.96 -16.61 -16.89
C LEU A 73 -9.14 -16.42 -15.93
N PRO A 74 -9.92 -17.47 -15.70
CA PRO A 74 -10.92 -17.45 -14.62
C PRO A 74 -10.22 -17.14 -13.29
N ARG A 75 -10.50 -15.96 -12.70
CA ARG A 75 -9.85 -15.47 -11.48
C ARG A 75 -9.89 -16.48 -10.33
N LYS A 76 -10.98 -17.25 -10.22
CA LYS A 76 -11.11 -18.32 -9.24
C LYS A 76 -10.01 -19.37 -9.37
N ARG A 77 -9.70 -19.82 -10.61
CA ARG A 77 -8.64 -20.80 -10.85
C ARG A 77 -7.28 -20.24 -10.52
N LEU A 78 -7.04 -18.96 -10.86
CA LEU A 78 -5.79 -18.29 -10.55
C LEU A 78 -5.60 -18.13 -9.03
N MET A 79 -6.65 -17.72 -8.29
CA MET A 79 -6.59 -17.60 -6.83
C MET A 79 -6.32 -18.95 -6.15
N VAL A 80 -7.06 -20.00 -6.55
CA VAL A 80 -6.89 -21.34 -5.98
C VAL A 80 -5.49 -21.89 -6.31
N GLY A 81 -5.03 -21.73 -7.56
CA GLY A 81 -3.71 -22.18 -7.99
C GLY A 81 -2.57 -21.47 -7.24
N ALA A 82 -2.71 -20.16 -7.04
CA ALA A 82 -1.75 -19.37 -6.26
C ALA A 82 -1.68 -19.82 -4.80
N LEU A 83 -2.82 -20.01 -4.14
CA LEU A 83 -2.86 -20.52 -2.76
C LEU A 83 -2.25 -21.92 -2.62
N LEU A 84 -2.54 -22.82 -3.56
CA LEU A 84 -1.96 -24.16 -3.56
C LEU A 84 -0.44 -24.13 -3.86
N LEU A 85 0.04 -23.21 -4.70
CA LEU A 85 1.47 -22.98 -4.93
C LEU A 85 2.16 -22.50 -3.67
N ALA A 86 1.56 -21.54 -2.95
CA ALA A 86 2.06 -21.07 -1.65
C ALA A 86 2.07 -22.21 -0.62
N ALA A 87 0.98 -22.98 -0.52
CA ALA A 87 0.90 -24.14 0.36
C ALA A 87 2.01 -25.17 0.06
N ALA A 88 2.28 -25.47 -1.21
CA ALA A 88 3.34 -26.40 -1.61
C ALA A 88 4.72 -25.86 -1.22
N ALA A 89 5.01 -24.58 -1.45
CA ALA A 89 6.26 -23.95 -1.06
C ALA A 89 6.47 -24.02 0.47
N MET A 90 5.42 -23.69 1.24
CA MET A 90 5.48 -23.76 2.71
C MET A 90 5.58 -25.20 3.22
N ALA A 91 4.96 -26.17 2.56
CA ALA A 91 5.08 -27.58 2.92
C ALA A 91 6.52 -28.09 2.75
N VAL A 92 7.22 -27.66 1.71
CA VAL A 92 8.64 -27.99 1.52
C VAL A 92 9.49 -27.40 2.65
N VAL A 93 9.24 -26.14 3.04
CA VAL A 93 9.93 -25.50 4.20
C VAL A 93 9.60 -26.23 5.50
N LEU A 94 8.31 -26.53 5.73
CA LEU A 94 7.85 -27.27 6.89
C LEU A 94 8.62 -28.60 7.07
N VAL A 95 8.67 -29.41 6.00
CA VAL A 95 9.37 -30.70 6.03
C VAL A 95 10.87 -30.52 6.30
N ALA A 96 11.52 -29.58 5.64
CA ALA A 96 12.95 -29.32 5.81
C ALA A 96 13.29 -28.84 7.24
N VAL A 97 12.47 -27.92 7.79
CA VAL A 97 12.67 -27.40 9.15
C VAL A 97 12.38 -28.47 10.20
N ALA A 98 11.31 -29.28 10.01
CA ALA A 98 10.96 -30.37 10.91
C ALA A 98 12.02 -31.49 10.89
N ALA A 99 12.61 -31.79 9.75
CA ALA A 99 13.68 -32.74 9.58
C ALA A 99 15.07 -32.24 10.07
N GLY A 100 15.17 -30.92 10.39
CA GLY A 100 16.43 -30.31 10.84
C GLY A 100 17.45 -30.07 9.72
N VAL A 101 17.04 -30.07 8.46
CA VAL A 101 17.90 -29.89 7.28
C VAL A 101 17.55 -28.67 6.41
N PRO A 102 17.07 -27.54 6.98
CA PRO A 102 16.79 -26.35 6.18
C PRO A 102 18.08 -25.75 5.63
N THR A 103 18.09 -25.42 4.34
CA THR A 103 19.21 -24.73 3.68
C THR A 103 18.82 -23.33 3.27
N LEU A 104 19.79 -22.42 3.14
CA LEU A 104 19.53 -21.07 2.66
C LEU A 104 18.87 -21.07 1.28
N ALA A 105 19.35 -21.92 0.37
CA ALA A 105 18.80 -22.00 -0.98
C ALA A 105 17.32 -22.42 -0.98
N LEU A 106 16.93 -23.37 -0.12
CA LEU A 106 15.55 -23.81 0.04
C LEU A 106 14.67 -22.68 0.59
N LEU A 107 15.11 -22.02 1.67
CA LEU A 107 14.35 -20.91 2.29
C LEU A 107 14.20 -19.74 1.31
N ALA A 108 15.26 -19.38 0.59
CA ALA A 108 15.26 -18.32 -0.41
C ALA A 108 14.36 -18.66 -1.61
N GLY A 109 14.42 -19.88 -2.11
CA GLY A 109 13.56 -20.35 -3.21
C GLY A 109 12.09 -20.39 -2.81
N ALA A 110 11.78 -20.90 -1.61
CA ALA A 110 10.41 -20.95 -1.12
C ALA A 110 9.83 -19.54 -0.88
N ALA A 111 10.61 -18.62 -0.32
CA ALA A 111 10.19 -17.23 -0.12
C ALA A 111 9.92 -16.52 -1.47
N PHE A 112 10.76 -16.75 -2.47
CA PHE A 112 10.53 -16.24 -3.82
C PHE A 112 9.23 -16.80 -4.42
N VAL A 113 9.00 -18.11 -4.33
CA VAL A 113 7.78 -18.77 -4.84
C VAL A 113 6.54 -18.28 -4.11
N GLU A 114 6.63 -18.06 -2.79
CA GLU A 114 5.54 -17.46 -2.01
C GLU A 114 5.20 -16.06 -2.55
N GLY A 115 6.20 -15.21 -2.78
CA GLY A 115 6.01 -13.88 -3.40
C GLY A 115 5.32 -13.96 -4.77
N VAL A 116 5.72 -14.92 -5.60
CA VAL A 116 5.06 -15.20 -6.89
C VAL A 116 3.59 -15.57 -6.70
N ALA A 117 3.30 -16.45 -5.76
CA ALA A 117 1.95 -16.90 -5.43
C ALA A 117 1.10 -15.73 -4.92
N GLN A 118 1.65 -14.93 -4.01
CA GLN A 118 0.98 -13.75 -3.45
C GLN A 118 0.57 -12.76 -4.54
N ALA A 119 1.48 -12.45 -5.50
CA ALA A 119 1.15 -11.58 -6.63
C ALA A 119 -0.03 -12.13 -7.47
N GLY A 120 -0.07 -13.44 -7.70
CA GLY A 120 -1.16 -14.11 -8.40
C GLY A 120 -2.50 -14.01 -7.66
N TYR A 121 -2.49 -14.27 -6.36
CA TYR A 121 -3.67 -14.19 -5.51
C TYR A 121 -4.23 -12.77 -5.41
N GLU A 122 -3.38 -11.78 -5.15
CA GLU A 122 -3.77 -10.36 -5.04
C GLU A 122 -4.32 -9.80 -6.35
N SER A 123 -3.65 -10.08 -7.48
CA SER A 123 -4.09 -9.59 -8.80
C SER A 123 -5.46 -10.16 -9.18
N ALA A 124 -5.69 -11.45 -8.95
CA ALA A 124 -6.99 -12.08 -9.21
C ALA A 124 -8.06 -11.61 -8.22
N GLY A 125 -7.69 -11.44 -6.94
CA GLY A 125 -8.55 -10.99 -5.86
C GLY A 125 -9.09 -9.57 -6.08
N ALA A 126 -8.26 -8.65 -6.56
CA ALA A 126 -8.65 -7.27 -6.89
C ALA A 126 -9.78 -7.21 -7.93
N GLY A 127 -9.77 -8.13 -8.90
CA GLY A 127 -10.86 -8.24 -9.87
C GLY A 127 -12.07 -9.02 -9.36
N ALA A 128 -11.85 -10.01 -8.48
CA ALA A 128 -12.90 -10.86 -7.93
C ALA A 128 -13.81 -10.09 -6.96
N ILE A 129 -13.24 -9.17 -6.16
CA ILE A 129 -13.99 -8.39 -5.16
C ILE A 129 -15.19 -7.66 -5.77
N ARG A 130 -15.05 -7.07 -6.96
CA ARG A 130 -16.13 -6.35 -7.66
C ARG A 130 -17.32 -7.25 -7.99
N ARG A 131 -17.10 -8.55 -8.13
CA ARG A 131 -18.14 -9.55 -8.47
C ARG A 131 -18.85 -10.12 -7.25
N VAL A 132 -18.13 -10.23 -6.12
CA VAL A 132 -18.69 -10.78 -4.88
C VAL A 132 -19.25 -9.72 -3.95
N LEU A 133 -18.96 -8.44 -4.19
CA LEU A 133 -19.42 -7.34 -3.34
C LEU A 133 -20.96 -7.28 -3.38
N PRO A 134 -21.66 -7.32 -2.22
CA PRO A 134 -23.11 -7.12 -2.19
C PRO A 134 -23.46 -5.70 -2.62
N ALA A 135 -24.42 -5.54 -3.54
CA ALA A 135 -24.79 -4.24 -4.11
C ALA A 135 -25.24 -3.22 -3.05
N ASP A 136 -25.90 -3.70 -1.99
CA ASP A 136 -26.51 -2.85 -0.95
C ASP A 136 -25.62 -2.69 0.30
N ASP A 137 -24.46 -3.33 0.38
CA ASP A 137 -23.60 -3.29 1.58
C ASP A 137 -22.46 -2.26 1.44
N LYS A 138 -22.79 -1.00 1.72
CA LYS A 138 -21.80 0.11 1.76
C LYS A 138 -20.65 -0.10 2.76
N LYS A 139 -20.80 -1.04 3.71
CA LYS A 139 -19.78 -1.35 4.73
C LYS A 139 -18.86 -2.50 4.33
N ALA A 140 -19.13 -3.17 3.21
CA ALA A 140 -18.37 -4.35 2.79
C ALA A 140 -16.87 -4.04 2.59
N LEU A 141 -16.53 -2.93 1.94
CA LEU A 141 -15.14 -2.48 1.76
C LEU A 141 -14.48 -2.15 3.11
N ALA A 142 -15.19 -1.48 4.00
CA ALA A 142 -14.67 -1.18 5.34
C ALA A 142 -14.37 -2.45 6.15
N ARG A 143 -15.19 -3.53 5.97
CA ARG A 143 -14.90 -4.84 6.59
C ARG A 143 -13.65 -5.50 6.03
N LEU A 144 -13.35 -5.31 4.75
CA LEU A 144 -12.11 -5.83 4.15
C LEU A 144 -10.89 -5.10 4.71
N GLU A 145 -10.95 -3.78 4.81
CA GLU A 145 -9.86 -3.00 5.41
C GLU A 145 -9.67 -3.32 6.90
N ALA A 146 -10.75 -3.43 7.66
CA ALA A 146 -10.70 -3.84 9.06
C ALA A 146 -10.06 -5.24 9.22
N ARG A 147 -10.36 -6.19 8.33
CA ARG A 147 -9.73 -7.51 8.29
C ARG A 147 -8.23 -7.40 8.04
N ASN A 148 -7.81 -6.60 7.05
CA ASN A 148 -6.41 -6.41 6.69
C ASN A 148 -5.61 -5.84 7.88
N HIS A 149 -6.15 -4.82 8.54
CA HIS A 149 -5.52 -4.25 9.74
C HIS A 149 -5.48 -5.24 10.90
N ALA A 150 -6.55 -6.01 11.12
CA ALA A 150 -6.58 -7.03 12.16
C ALA A 150 -5.51 -8.11 11.93
N ALA A 151 -5.31 -8.54 10.68
CA ALA A 151 -4.26 -9.50 10.33
C ALA A 151 -2.85 -8.91 10.52
N GLN A 152 -2.62 -7.65 10.16
CA GLN A 152 -1.35 -6.96 10.37
C GLN A 152 -1.00 -6.81 11.86
N ILE A 153 -2.00 -6.64 12.73
CA ILE A 153 -1.79 -6.54 14.19
C ILE A 153 -1.60 -7.92 14.80
N ALA A 154 -2.45 -8.89 14.48
CA ALA A 154 -2.45 -10.21 15.09
C ALA A 154 -1.35 -11.13 14.56
N GLY A 155 -1.04 -11.04 13.26
CA GLY A 155 -0.11 -11.94 12.58
C GLY A 155 1.28 -12.01 13.22
N PRO A 156 1.97 -10.89 13.44
CA PRO A 156 3.30 -10.92 14.03
C PRO A 156 3.36 -11.54 15.43
N VAL A 157 2.39 -11.22 16.32
CA VAL A 157 2.32 -11.86 17.66
C VAL A 157 2.08 -13.35 17.55
N LEU A 158 1.13 -13.75 16.68
CA LEU A 158 0.84 -15.18 16.46
C LEU A 158 2.05 -15.89 15.88
N GLY A 159 2.72 -15.32 14.87
CA GLY A 159 3.93 -15.87 14.29
C GLY A 159 5.04 -16.07 15.32
N GLY A 160 5.30 -15.05 16.14
CA GLY A 160 6.27 -15.13 17.22
C GLY A 160 5.91 -16.17 18.29
N ALA A 161 4.64 -16.25 18.69
CA ALA A 161 4.16 -17.24 19.67
C ALA A 161 4.24 -18.67 19.11
N LEU A 162 3.79 -18.89 17.87
CA LEU A 162 3.87 -20.19 17.20
C LEU A 162 5.32 -20.67 17.04
N TYR A 163 6.24 -19.74 16.73
CA TYR A 163 7.67 -20.05 16.61
C TYR A 163 8.27 -20.57 17.94
N GLN A 164 7.78 -20.09 19.09
CA GLN A 164 8.21 -20.58 20.40
C GLN A 164 7.74 -22.01 20.70
N LEU A 165 6.59 -22.42 20.17
CA LEU A 165 6.10 -23.80 20.29
C LEU A 165 6.96 -24.77 19.47
N GLY A 166 7.54 -24.29 18.37
CA GLY A 166 8.44 -25.04 17.52
C GLY A 166 8.71 -24.29 16.23
N ARG A 167 9.95 -24.31 15.74
CA ARG A 167 10.37 -23.60 14.53
C ARG A 167 9.58 -23.98 13.27
N TRP A 168 9.01 -25.18 13.23
CA TRP A 168 8.21 -25.72 12.13
C TRP A 168 6.72 -25.38 12.23
N VAL A 169 6.22 -25.06 13.46
CA VAL A 169 4.79 -24.83 13.72
C VAL A 169 4.18 -23.71 12.89
N PRO A 170 4.82 -22.54 12.74
CA PRO A 170 4.27 -21.46 11.89
C PRO A 170 4.06 -21.92 10.44
N PHE A 171 5.00 -22.69 9.88
CA PHE A 171 4.89 -23.19 8.51
C PHE A 171 3.75 -24.21 8.35
N LEU A 172 3.49 -25.04 9.37
CA LEU A 172 2.33 -25.92 9.38
C LEU A 172 1.01 -25.11 9.35
N VAL A 173 0.91 -24.11 10.22
CA VAL A 173 -0.26 -23.23 10.27
C VAL A 173 -0.46 -22.54 8.93
N ASP A 174 0.62 -22.11 8.29
CA ASP A 174 0.59 -21.45 6.98
C ASP A 174 0.12 -22.40 5.86
N VAL A 175 0.65 -23.63 5.82
CA VAL A 175 0.14 -24.65 4.87
C VAL A 175 -1.35 -24.88 5.05
N VAL A 176 -1.80 -25.06 6.30
CA VAL A 176 -3.21 -25.26 6.60
C VAL A 176 -4.04 -24.06 6.20
N SER A 177 -3.57 -22.84 6.48
CA SER A 177 -4.27 -21.60 6.13
C SER A 177 -4.44 -21.46 4.62
N TYR A 178 -3.40 -21.71 3.82
CA TYR A 178 -3.48 -21.65 2.37
C TYR A 178 -4.42 -22.72 1.79
N VAL A 179 -4.38 -23.95 2.29
CA VAL A 179 -5.28 -25.03 1.85
C VAL A 179 -6.75 -24.70 2.20
N VAL A 180 -7.01 -24.21 3.40
CA VAL A 180 -8.35 -23.77 3.82
C VAL A 180 -8.83 -22.60 2.98
N ALA A 181 -8.00 -21.59 2.76
CA ALA A 181 -8.32 -20.45 1.91
C ALA A 181 -8.62 -20.90 0.47
N ALA A 182 -7.82 -21.82 -0.09
CA ALA A 182 -8.07 -22.39 -1.43
C ALA A 182 -9.42 -23.09 -1.50
N GLY A 183 -9.78 -23.88 -0.49
CA GLY A 183 -11.09 -24.54 -0.39
C GLY A 183 -12.26 -23.56 -0.31
N LEU A 184 -12.12 -22.50 0.49
CA LEU A 184 -13.12 -21.43 0.61
C LEU A 184 -13.31 -20.68 -0.71
N VAL A 185 -12.20 -20.30 -1.39
CA VAL A 185 -12.27 -19.67 -2.71
C VAL A 185 -12.89 -20.60 -3.74
N ALA A 186 -12.56 -21.91 -3.73
CA ALA A 186 -13.15 -22.91 -4.61
C ALA A 186 -14.67 -23.04 -4.41
N ALA A 187 -15.16 -22.84 -3.19
CA ALA A 187 -16.59 -22.93 -2.84
C ALA A 187 -17.41 -21.70 -3.27
N ILE A 188 -16.79 -20.59 -3.72
CA ILE A 188 -17.47 -19.42 -4.28
C ILE A 188 -18.23 -19.86 -5.54
N ARG A 189 -19.51 -19.54 -5.62
CA ARG A 189 -20.39 -19.91 -6.74
C ARG A 189 -20.58 -18.81 -7.76
N THR A 190 -20.30 -17.57 -7.39
CA THR A 190 -20.32 -16.43 -8.32
C THR A 190 -19.26 -16.62 -9.41
N ASP A 191 -19.66 -16.35 -10.65
CA ASP A 191 -18.70 -16.36 -11.77
C ASP A 191 -17.73 -15.19 -11.64
N LEU A 192 -16.45 -15.51 -11.47
CA LEU A 192 -15.35 -14.55 -11.34
C LEU A 192 -14.60 -14.35 -12.66
N THR A 193 -15.12 -14.87 -13.77
CA THR A 193 -14.50 -14.73 -15.09
C THR A 193 -14.47 -13.25 -15.49
N PRO A 194 -13.33 -12.73 -15.96
CA PRO A 194 -13.24 -11.33 -16.39
C PRO A 194 -14.10 -11.06 -17.61
N ASP A 195 -14.69 -9.87 -17.69
CA ASP A 195 -15.37 -9.40 -18.90
C ASP A 195 -14.31 -9.15 -20.00
N ARG A 196 -14.67 -9.49 -21.25
CA ARG A 196 -13.85 -9.13 -22.41
C ARG A 196 -13.91 -7.61 -22.60
N GLN A 197 -12.95 -6.88 -22.09
CA GLN A 197 -12.77 -5.44 -22.38
C GLN A 197 -11.64 -5.26 -23.38
N GLU A 198 -11.73 -4.22 -24.23
CA GLU A 198 -10.61 -3.75 -25.04
C GLU A 198 -9.45 -3.34 -24.12
N ARG A 199 -8.27 -3.87 -24.41
CA ARG A 199 -7.14 -3.85 -23.48
C ARG A 199 -6.04 -2.96 -23.99
N THR A 200 -5.70 -1.96 -23.23
CA THR A 200 -4.41 -1.28 -23.36
C THR A 200 -3.30 -2.16 -22.79
N SER A 201 -2.12 -2.11 -23.40
CA SER A 201 -0.95 -2.84 -22.86
C SER A 201 -0.54 -2.23 -21.52
N PHE A 202 -0.30 -3.08 -20.51
CA PHE A 202 0.22 -2.68 -19.20
C PHE A 202 1.42 -1.72 -19.31
N LEU A 203 2.36 -2.02 -20.21
CA LEU A 203 3.54 -1.16 -20.43
C LEU A 203 3.17 0.20 -21.01
N THR A 204 2.13 0.29 -21.84
CA THR A 204 1.65 1.54 -22.41
C THR A 204 1.02 2.40 -21.31
N ASP A 205 0.19 1.79 -20.46
CA ASP A 205 -0.45 2.48 -19.33
C ASP A 205 0.58 2.91 -18.28
N LEU A 206 1.55 2.07 -17.97
CA LEU A 206 2.65 2.38 -17.06
C LEU A 206 3.50 3.55 -17.58
N ARG A 207 3.84 3.54 -18.89
CA ARG A 207 4.60 4.65 -19.51
C ARG A 207 3.81 5.95 -19.53
N ALA A 208 2.51 5.88 -19.82
CA ALA A 208 1.65 7.06 -19.82
C ALA A 208 1.52 7.65 -18.39
N GLY A 209 1.28 6.80 -17.39
CA GLY A 209 1.25 7.18 -15.98
C GLY A 209 2.58 7.76 -15.50
N LEU A 210 3.72 7.11 -15.85
CA LEU A 210 5.05 7.56 -15.49
C LEU A 210 5.35 8.94 -16.07
N ARG A 211 5.02 9.17 -17.36
CA ARG A 211 5.19 10.48 -18.00
C ARG A 211 4.35 11.54 -17.31
N PHE A 212 3.11 11.21 -16.92
CA PHE A 212 2.21 12.13 -16.25
C PHE A 212 2.75 12.50 -14.85
N VAL A 213 3.11 11.50 -14.03
CA VAL A 213 3.68 11.70 -12.68
C VAL A 213 4.95 12.55 -12.74
N TRP A 214 5.86 12.28 -13.70
CA TRP A 214 7.13 13.02 -13.79
C TRP A 214 6.96 14.48 -14.26
N ARG A 215 5.92 14.77 -15.03
CA ARG A 215 5.60 16.14 -15.47
C ARG A 215 4.96 17.00 -14.38
N GLN A 216 4.26 16.36 -13.43
CA GLN A 216 3.60 17.05 -12.32
C GLN A 216 4.53 17.09 -11.08
N PRO A 217 5.04 18.27 -10.69
CA PRO A 217 6.03 18.37 -9.60
C PRO A 217 5.54 17.80 -8.27
N VAL A 218 4.24 17.98 -7.95
CA VAL A 218 3.65 17.47 -6.70
C VAL A 218 3.51 15.95 -6.74
N LEU A 219 3.04 15.37 -7.84
CA LEU A 219 2.93 13.91 -7.98
C LEU A 219 4.30 13.23 -7.94
N ARG A 220 5.29 13.83 -8.60
CA ARG A 220 6.68 13.36 -8.52
C ARG A 220 7.21 13.40 -7.09
N PHE A 221 6.96 14.51 -6.37
CA PHE A 221 7.33 14.62 -4.97
C PHE A 221 6.67 13.52 -4.12
N VAL A 222 5.35 13.35 -4.22
CA VAL A 222 4.61 12.35 -3.45
C VAL A 222 5.10 10.93 -3.77
N THR A 223 5.37 10.63 -5.04
CA THR A 223 5.88 9.30 -5.46
C THR A 223 7.26 9.02 -4.87
N ILE A 224 8.21 9.96 -4.95
CA ILE A 224 9.56 9.81 -4.38
C ILE A 224 9.48 9.68 -2.86
N TRP A 225 8.66 10.50 -2.23
CA TRP A 225 8.48 10.45 -0.78
C TRP A 225 7.87 9.11 -0.33
N ALA A 226 6.79 8.67 -0.97
CA ALA A 226 6.14 7.40 -0.64
C ALA A 226 7.08 6.20 -0.84
N ALA A 227 7.83 6.18 -1.93
CA ALA A 227 8.82 5.13 -2.18
C ALA A 227 9.95 5.16 -1.13
N GLY A 228 10.46 6.35 -0.78
CA GLY A 228 11.50 6.51 0.23
C GLY A 228 11.06 6.10 1.63
N ILE A 229 9.85 6.49 2.05
CA ILE A 229 9.35 6.12 3.38
C ILE A 229 9.07 4.60 3.47
N ASN A 230 8.51 3.98 2.42
CA ASN A 230 8.31 2.54 2.37
C ASN A 230 9.63 1.76 2.44
N PHE A 231 10.66 2.23 1.72
CA PHE A 231 12.00 1.66 1.79
C PHE A 231 12.57 1.72 3.21
N VAL A 232 12.55 2.90 3.85
CA VAL A 232 13.11 3.07 5.20
C VAL A 232 12.31 2.26 6.22
N PHE A 233 10.99 2.23 6.13
CA PHE A 233 10.15 1.44 7.05
C PHE A 233 10.36 -0.06 6.87
N GLY A 234 10.44 -0.55 5.63
CA GLY A 234 10.79 -1.93 5.35
C GLY A 234 12.16 -2.30 5.94
N ALA A 235 13.16 -1.42 5.77
CA ALA A 235 14.49 -1.64 6.33
C ALA A 235 14.51 -1.59 7.86
N LEU A 236 13.77 -0.68 8.49
CA LEU A 236 13.64 -0.59 9.96
C LEU A 236 12.94 -1.82 10.56
N ILE A 237 11.92 -2.38 9.89
CA ILE A 237 11.27 -3.63 10.30
C ILE A 237 12.32 -4.75 10.34
N TYR A 238 13.09 -4.93 9.27
CA TYR A 238 14.13 -5.96 9.22
C TYR A 238 15.26 -5.69 10.20
N HIS A 239 15.69 -4.44 10.37
CA HIS A 239 16.64 -4.05 11.41
C HIS A 239 16.14 -4.48 12.80
N ALA A 240 14.88 -4.24 13.12
CA ALA A 240 14.29 -4.61 14.40
C ALA A 240 14.30 -6.14 14.62
N ILE A 241 13.81 -6.90 13.62
CA ILE A 241 13.75 -8.37 13.68
C ILE A 241 15.16 -8.98 13.85
N LEU A 242 16.10 -8.54 13.00
CA LEU A 242 17.44 -9.13 12.96
C LEU A 242 18.28 -8.74 14.18
N THR A 243 18.15 -7.52 14.66
CA THR A 243 18.85 -7.06 15.86
C THR A 243 18.33 -7.78 17.10
N ALA A 244 17.01 -7.83 17.29
CA ALA A 244 16.41 -8.53 18.42
C ALA A 244 16.69 -10.05 18.36
N GLY A 245 16.64 -10.66 17.16
CA GLY A 245 17.00 -12.06 16.95
C GLY A 245 18.46 -12.37 17.31
N ARG A 246 19.42 -11.52 16.92
CA ARG A 246 20.84 -11.66 17.29
C ARG A 246 21.08 -11.49 18.79
N GLN A 247 20.29 -10.67 19.46
CA GLN A 247 20.36 -10.48 20.91
C GLN A 247 19.70 -11.64 21.69
N GLY A 248 19.14 -12.65 21.01
CA GLY A 248 18.47 -13.79 21.64
C GLY A 248 17.08 -13.43 22.21
N ALA A 249 16.47 -12.33 21.76
CA ALA A 249 15.12 -11.97 22.21
C ALA A 249 14.12 -13.09 21.84
N PRO A 250 13.15 -13.42 22.74
CA PRO A 250 12.09 -14.36 22.43
C PRO A 250 11.30 -13.93 21.19
N ALA A 251 10.99 -14.88 20.30
CA ALA A 251 10.27 -14.57 19.05
C ALA A 251 8.92 -13.88 19.29
N ALA A 252 8.22 -14.22 20.39
CA ALA A 252 6.98 -13.53 20.78
C ALA A 252 7.23 -12.05 21.11
N SER A 253 8.36 -11.68 21.70
CA SER A 253 8.72 -10.29 21.97
C SER A 253 8.98 -9.52 20.68
N ILE A 254 9.57 -10.17 19.66
CA ILE A 254 9.77 -9.61 18.33
C ILE A 254 8.42 -9.43 17.63
N GLY A 255 7.53 -10.42 17.73
CA GLY A 255 6.16 -10.31 17.22
C GLY A 255 5.39 -9.17 17.88
N LEU A 256 5.49 -9.02 19.21
CA LEU A 256 4.86 -7.92 19.95
C LEU A 256 5.39 -6.54 19.50
N LEU A 257 6.70 -6.43 19.27
CA LEU A 257 7.32 -5.21 18.74
C LEU A 257 6.67 -4.77 17.40
N LEU A 258 6.49 -5.70 16.47
CA LEU A 258 5.86 -5.41 15.19
C LEU A 258 4.36 -5.13 15.32
N THR A 259 3.70 -5.81 16.25
CA THR A 259 2.30 -5.51 16.59
C THR A 259 2.14 -4.10 17.12
N LEU A 260 3.04 -3.61 17.99
CA LEU A 260 3.03 -2.22 18.47
C LEU A 260 3.17 -1.22 17.32
N ALA A 261 3.99 -1.54 16.30
CA ALA A 261 4.10 -0.74 15.09
C ALA A 261 2.75 -0.69 14.33
N SER A 262 2.12 -1.84 14.11
CA SER A 262 0.83 -1.95 13.41
C SER A 262 -0.29 -1.23 14.17
N VAL A 263 -0.34 -1.36 15.50
CA VAL A 263 -1.27 -0.63 16.38
C VAL A 263 -1.03 0.87 16.29
N GLY A 264 0.24 1.31 16.32
CA GLY A 264 0.61 2.70 16.13
C GLY A 264 0.06 3.26 14.82
N GLY A 265 0.27 2.55 13.70
CA GLY A 265 -0.26 2.92 12.40
C GLY A 265 -1.79 3.03 12.38
N LEU A 266 -2.50 2.06 12.96
CA LEU A 266 -3.96 2.09 13.05
C LEU A 266 -4.45 3.29 13.89
N VAL A 267 -3.85 3.53 15.06
CA VAL A 267 -4.20 4.67 15.93
C VAL A 267 -3.92 5.99 15.20
N GLY A 268 -2.80 6.09 14.48
CA GLY A 268 -2.47 7.25 13.66
C GLY A 268 -3.51 7.51 12.56
N ALA A 269 -3.93 6.47 11.85
CA ALA A 269 -4.95 6.58 10.80
C ALA A 269 -6.31 7.00 11.35
N LEU A 270 -6.75 6.42 12.47
CA LEU A 270 -8.01 6.78 13.13
C LEU A 270 -7.96 8.18 13.74
N GLY A 271 -6.79 8.62 14.23
CA GLY A 271 -6.57 9.93 14.82
C GLY A 271 -6.39 11.07 13.82
N ALA A 272 -6.07 10.75 12.54
CA ALA A 272 -5.77 11.75 11.53
C ALA A 272 -6.87 12.83 11.36
N PRO A 273 -8.17 12.50 11.25
CA PRO A 273 -9.21 13.52 11.12
C PRO A 273 -9.27 14.48 12.31
N LEU A 274 -9.01 13.98 13.54
CA LEU A 274 -9.00 14.78 14.75
C LEU A 274 -7.82 15.76 14.77
N VAL A 275 -6.66 15.34 14.29
CA VAL A 275 -5.48 16.20 14.17
C VAL A 275 -5.72 17.29 13.14
N PHE A 276 -6.26 16.94 11.95
CA PHE A 276 -6.48 17.90 10.87
C PHE A 276 -7.61 18.90 11.16
N SER A 277 -8.54 18.57 12.07
CA SER A 277 -9.57 19.54 12.53
C SER A 277 -9.00 20.64 13.42
N ARG A 278 -7.78 20.46 13.98
CA ARG A 278 -7.17 21.40 14.94
C ARG A 278 -5.85 22.02 14.46
N VAL A 279 -5.14 21.35 13.56
CA VAL A 279 -3.80 21.77 13.14
C VAL A 279 -3.75 21.86 11.61
N ARG A 280 -3.09 22.90 11.12
CA ARG A 280 -2.91 23.09 9.65
C ARG A 280 -2.14 21.91 9.06
N PRO A 281 -2.57 21.32 7.93
CA PRO A 281 -1.93 20.14 7.33
C PRO A 281 -0.42 20.30 7.12
N MET A 282 0.02 21.47 6.66
CA MET A 282 1.44 21.72 6.43
C MET A 282 2.29 21.73 7.71
N THR A 283 1.74 22.19 8.84
CA THR A 283 2.40 22.11 10.16
C THR A 283 2.54 20.65 10.59
N VAL A 284 1.48 19.84 10.38
CA VAL A 284 1.51 18.40 10.67
C VAL A 284 2.58 17.70 9.83
N VAL A 285 2.69 18.04 8.54
CA VAL A 285 3.69 17.45 7.63
C VAL A 285 5.11 17.70 8.14
N VAL A 286 5.46 18.94 8.49
CA VAL A 286 6.80 19.28 9.00
C VAL A 286 7.05 18.59 10.33
N PHE A 287 6.13 18.77 11.27
CA PHE A 287 6.29 18.21 12.61
C PHE A 287 6.43 16.69 12.58
N ALA A 288 5.54 15.98 11.90
CA ALA A 288 5.57 14.52 11.84
C ALA A 288 6.84 14.00 11.16
N SER A 289 7.30 14.65 10.07
CA SER A 289 8.53 14.27 9.37
C SER A 289 9.76 14.34 10.30
N TRP A 290 9.94 15.45 11.01
CA TRP A 290 11.07 15.63 11.92
C TRP A 290 10.91 14.86 13.23
N ALA A 291 9.69 14.68 13.72
CA ALA A 291 9.41 13.85 14.88
C ALA A 291 9.78 12.38 14.62
N MET A 292 9.52 11.84 13.42
CA MET A 292 9.97 10.49 13.03
C MET A 292 11.50 10.38 13.10
N VAL A 293 12.24 11.38 12.60
CA VAL A 293 13.70 11.40 12.68
C VAL A 293 14.15 11.35 14.15
N ALA A 294 13.61 12.24 14.98
CA ALA A 294 13.95 12.30 16.40
C ALA A 294 13.63 10.97 17.12
N LEU A 295 12.47 10.37 16.84
CA LEU A 295 12.07 9.08 17.42
C LEU A 295 13.04 7.95 17.03
N VAL A 296 13.49 7.88 15.76
CA VAL A 296 14.45 6.86 15.33
C VAL A 296 15.83 7.10 15.93
N VAL A 297 16.24 8.37 16.11
CA VAL A 297 17.48 8.71 16.84
C VAL A 297 17.38 8.27 18.31
N VAL A 298 16.27 8.54 19.00
CA VAL A 298 16.05 8.06 20.37
C VAL A 298 16.01 6.53 20.42
N MET A 299 15.33 5.90 19.45
CA MET A 299 15.23 4.45 19.31
C MET A 299 16.61 3.79 19.15
N SER A 300 17.58 4.46 18.52
CA SER A 300 18.94 3.95 18.37
C SER A 300 19.66 3.72 19.71
N GLN A 301 19.20 4.36 20.78
CA GLN A 301 19.73 4.21 22.15
C GLN A 301 18.95 3.18 22.99
N ALA A 302 17.83 2.67 22.47
CA ALA A 302 16.99 1.73 23.20
C ALA A 302 17.71 0.38 23.33
N ARG A 303 17.89 -0.08 24.58
CA ARG A 303 18.53 -1.36 24.88
C ARG A 303 17.54 -2.48 25.13
N GLN A 304 16.30 -2.12 25.48
CA GLN A 304 15.24 -3.08 25.79
C GLN A 304 14.29 -3.22 24.61
N THR A 305 13.91 -4.44 24.26
CA THR A 305 13.02 -4.74 23.13
C THR A 305 11.67 -4.04 23.24
N TRP A 306 11.10 -3.91 24.44
CA TRP A 306 9.81 -3.24 24.64
C TRP A 306 9.89 -1.72 24.44
N THR A 307 10.98 -1.06 24.90
CA THR A 307 11.23 0.36 24.65
C THR A 307 11.39 0.64 23.16
N TYR A 308 12.14 -0.24 22.47
CA TYR A 308 12.30 -0.17 21.03
C TYR A 308 10.93 -0.30 20.33
N GLY A 309 10.11 -1.28 20.74
CA GLY A 309 8.77 -1.50 20.18
C GLY A 309 7.82 -0.32 20.39
N LEU A 310 7.85 0.31 21.56
CA LEU A 310 7.02 1.50 21.86
C LEU A 310 7.43 2.69 20.96
N LEU A 311 8.72 2.98 20.85
CA LEU A 311 9.23 4.06 20.01
C LEU A 311 8.92 3.78 18.54
N PHE A 312 9.05 2.52 18.11
CA PHE A 312 8.70 2.09 16.77
C PHE A 312 7.20 2.27 16.48
N GLY A 313 6.33 1.93 17.45
CA GLY A 313 4.89 2.22 17.38
C GLY A 313 4.59 3.72 17.22
N LEU A 314 5.33 4.59 17.91
CA LEU A 314 5.18 6.04 17.76
C LEU A 314 5.63 6.55 16.37
N VAL A 315 6.67 5.97 15.79
CA VAL A 315 7.09 6.28 14.40
C VAL A 315 5.96 5.90 13.42
N PHE A 316 5.39 4.70 13.57
CA PHE A 316 4.30 4.24 12.71
C PHE A 316 2.98 5.02 12.94
N LEU A 317 2.75 5.57 14.13
CA LEU A 317 1.60 6.43 14.42
C LEU A 317 1.63 7.73 13.59
N LEU A 318 2.81 8.26 13.32
CA LEU A 318 2.96 9.50 12.55
C LEU A 318 2.82 9.29 11.03
N SER A 319 3.10 8.08 10.52
CA SER A 319 3.11 7.80 9.08
C SER A 319 1.77 8.04 8.38
N PRO A 320 0.61 7.60 8.90
CA PRO A 320 -0.68 7.84 8.25
C PRO A 320 -1.06 9.32 8.14
N LEU A 321 -0.60 10.16 9.07
CA LEU A 321 -0.84 11.60 9.01
C LEU A 321 -0.26 12.22 7.74
N LEU A 322 0.94 11.80 7.35
CA LEU A 322 1.60 12.23 6.12
C LEU A 322 0.94 11.58 4.89
N GLY A 323 0.67 10.27 4.99
CA GLY A 323 0.08 9.48 3.91
C GLY A 323 -1.26 10.05 3.44
N VAL A 324 -2.15 10.39 4.36
CA VAL A 324 -3.47 10.96 4.04
C VAL A 324 -3.34 12.28 3.28
N ILE A 325 -2.48 13.20 3.74
CA ILE A 325 -2.28 14.50 3.08
C ILE A 325 -1.75 14.31 1.67
N PHE A 326 -0.73 13.48 1.50
CA PHE A 326 -0.09 13.29 0.19
C PHE A 326 -0.98 12.52 -0.77
N GLN A 327 -1.72 11.53 -0.29
CA GLN A 327 -2.67 10.77 -1.10
C GLN A 327 -3.84 11.65 -1.56
N SER A 328 -4.41 12.49 -0.68
CA SER A 328 -5.45 13.44 -1.06
C SER A 328 -4.98 14.37 -2.17
N ARG A 329 -3.77 14.94 -2.04
CA ARG A 329 -3.17 15.79 -3.07
C ARG A 329 -2.93 15.05 -4.39
N ALA A 330 -2.50 13.79 -4.33
CA ALA A 330 -2.33 12.98 -5.53
C ALA A 330 -3.65 12.75 -6.27
N ILE A 331 -4.74 12.50 -5.53
CA ILE A 331 -6.08 12.31 -6.10
C ILE A 331 -6.59 13.63 -6.72
N GLU A 332 -6.51 14.75 -5.99
CA GLU A 332 -6.95 16.06 -6.44
C GLU A 332 -6.29 16.50 -7.76
N LEU A 333 -4.98 16.20 -7.91
CA LEU A 333 -4.20 16.61 -9.08
C LEU A 333 -4.26 15.62 -10.25
N THR A 334 -4.96 14.51 -10.09
CA THR A 334 -5.01 13.46 -11.11
C THR A 334 -6.40 13.41 -11.74
N PRO A 335 -6.54 13.68 -13.05
CA PRO A 335 -7.81 13.51 -13.76
C PRO A 335 -8.32 12.07 -13.65
N ASP A 336 -9.65 11.87 -13.60
CA ASP A 336 -10.29 10.57 -13.43
C ASP A 336 -9.79 9.52 -14.41
N ALA A 337 -9.57 9.88 -15.68
CA ALA A 337 -9.04 8.99 -16.71
C ALA A 337 -7.60 8.50 -16.45
N MET A 338 -6.86 9.18 -15.58
CA MET A 338 -5.46 8.85 -15.25
C MET A 338 -5.27 8.28 -13.85
N GLN A 339 -6.30 8.29 -12.97
CA GLN A 339 -6.17 7.85 -11.58
C GLN A 339 -5.61 6.42 -11.44
N GLY A 340 -6.15 5.47 -12.22
CA GLY A 340 -5.65 4.09 -12.19
C GLY A 340 -4.19 3.96 -12.64
N ARG A 341 -3.78 4.71 -13.68
CA ARG A 341 -2.41 4.70 -14.21
C ARG A 341 -1.42 5.32 -13.22
N VAL A 342 -1.80 6.43 -12.60
CA VAL A 342 -0.98 7.11 -11.58
C VAL A 342 -0.83 6.23 -10.34
N ALA A 343 -1.92 5.63 -9.83
CA ALA A 343 -1.88 4.71 -8.72
C ALA A 343 -0.98 3.50 -8.98
N THR A 344 -1.05 2.91 -10.18
CA THR A 344 -0.16 1.82 -10.61
C THR A 344 1.31 2.24 -10.60
N VAL A 345 1.63 3.43 -11.14
CA VAL A 345 3.01 3.95 -11.13
C VAL A 345 3.51 4.16 -9.72
N MET A 346 2.73 4.81 -8.86
CA MET A 346 3.13 5.08 -7.47
C MET A 346 3.35 3.77 -6.69
N GLY A 347 2.46 2.79 -6.86
CA GLY A 347 2.60 1.47 -6.26
C GLY A 347 3.86 0.74 -6.76
N THR A 348 4.05 0.66 -8.08
CA THR A 348 5.21 -0.02 -8.68
C THR A 348 6.54 0.62 -8.26
N VAL A 349 6.65 1.95 -8.28
CA VAL A 349 7.87 2.66 -7.83
C VAL A 349 8.12 2.39 -6.34
N GLY A 350 7.07 2.38 -5.52
CA GLY A 350 7.15 2.03 -4.11
C GLY A 350 7.69 0.61 -3.88
N GLU A 351 7.15 -0.38 -4.59
CA GLU A 351 7.57 -1.79 -4.48
C GLU A 351 9.00 -2.01 -4.99
N VAL A 352 9.37 -1.41 -6.13
CA VAL A 352 10.74 -1.49 -6.67
C VAL A 352 11.76 -0.99 -5.65
N LEU A 353 11.49 0.16 -5.02
CA LEU A 353 12.41 0.74 -4.04
C LEU A 353 12.39 -0.03 -2.72
N GLN A 354 11.25 -0.57 -2.29
CA GLN A 354 11.13 -1.35 -1.07
C GLN A 354 11.81 -2.72 -1.15
N THR A 355 11.85 -3.35 -2.33
CA THR A 355 12.39 -4.70 -2.52
C THR A 355 13.80 -4.92 -1.98
N PRO A 356 14.80 -4.03 -2.16
CA PRO A 356 16.14 -4.21 -1.58
C PRO A 356 16.24 -3.87 -0.10
N ALA A 357 15.20 -3.31 0.54
CA ALA A 357 15.26 -2.84 1.92
C ALA A 357 15.61 -3.93 2.94
N PRO A 358 15.03 -5.16 2.90
CA PRO A 358 15.42 -6.25 3.79
C PRO A 358 16.89 -6.64 3.66
N LEU A 359 17.38 -6.75 2.42
CA LEU A 359 18.78 -7.11 2.14
C LEU A 359 19.74 -6.04 2.68
N LEU A 360 19.45 -4.76 2.41
CA LEU A 360 20.28 -3.66 2.92
C LEU A 360 20.30 -3.66 4.44
N ALA A 361 19.17 -3.83 5.10
CA ALA A 361 19.10 -3.92 6.56
C ALA A 361 19.92 -5.12 7.08
N GLY A 362 19.78 -6.29 6.43
CA GLY A 362 20.54 -7.49 6.79
C GLY A 362 22.05 -7.31 6.66
N VAL A 363 22.51 -6.72 5.57
CA VAL A 363 23.93 -6.40 5.33
C VAL A 363 24.43 -5.40 6.36
N LEU A 364 23.72 -4.31 6.60
CA LEU A 364 24.13 -3.31 7.61
C LEU A 364 24.19 -3.92 9.00
N VAL A 365 23.21 -4.72 9.41
CA VAL A 365 23.20 -5.42 10.72
C VAL A 365 24.33 -6.44 10.83
N ALA A 366 24.79 -7.03 9.71
CA ALA A 366 25.92 -7.97 9.73
C ALA A 366 27.26 -7.28 10.05
N TRP A 367 27.44 -6.03 9.59
CA TRP A 367 28.73 -5.34 9.63
C TRP A 367 28.80 -4.23 10.67
N GLN A 368 27.66 -3.66 11.09
CA GLN A 368 27.59 -2.49 11.94
C GLN A 368 26.86 -2.78 13.27
N SER A 369 27.09 -1.92 14.26
CA SER A 369 26.33 -1.97 15.49
C SER A 369 24.87 -1.57 15.26
N PRO A 370 23.91 -2.09 16.07
CA PRO A 370 22.50 -1.72 15.96
C PRO A 370 22.24 -0.22 16.00
N THR A 371 23.00 0.50 16.83
CA THR A 371 22.92 1.98 16.95
C THR A 371 23.29 2.66 15.63
N VAL A 372 24.41 2.25 15.00
CA VAL A 372 24.85 2.84 13.72
C VAL A 372 23.83 2.56 12.62
N VAL A 373 23.28 1.35 12.54
CA VAL A 373 22.25 1.01 11.54
C VAL A 373 21.01 1.88 11.72
N ALA A 374 20.52 2.04 12.95
CA ALA A 374 19.38 2.90 13.24
C ALA A 374 19.66 4.36 12.87
N LEU A 375 20.87 4.88 13.13
CA LEU A 375 21.27 6.24 12.75
C LEU A 375 21.37 6.42 11.22
N VAL A 376 21.79 5.40 10.48
CA VAL A 376 21.78 5.43 9.00
C VAL A 376 20.33 5.61 8.49
N PHE A 377 19.37 4.89 9.06
CA PHE A 377 17.97 5.05 8.69
C PHE A 377 17.36 6.36 9.20
N ALA A 378 17.80 6.86 10.36
CA ALA A 378 17.45 8.21 10.82
C ALA A 378 17.96 9.29 9.86
N ALA A 379 19.18 9.14 9.34
CA ALA A 379 19.71 10.04 8.33
C ALA A 379 18.94 9.99 7.01
N ALA A 380 18.52 8.79 6.56
CA ALA A 380 17.65 8.64 5.40
C ALA A 380 16.29 9.32 5.61
N LEU A 381 15.68 9.17 6.79
CA LEU A 381 14.46 9.90 7.16
C LEU A 381 14.69 11.43 7.22
N ALA A 382 15.86 11.88 7.71
CA ALA A 382 16.20 13.30 7.74
C ALA A 382 16.31 13.90 6.33
N VAL A 383 16.88 13.15 5.37
CA VAL A 383 16.89 13.54 3.96
C VAL A 383 15.47 13.67 3.41
N LEU A 384 14.58 12.72 3.71
CA LEU A 384 13.17 12.79 3.31
C LEU A 384 12.45 13.97 3.99
N ALA A 385 12.70 14.22 5.27
CA ALA A 385 12.12 15.34 6.01
C ALA A 385 12.60 16.68 5.44
N ALA A 386 13.89 16.80 5.12
CA ALA A 386 14.46 17.99 4.47
C ALA A 386 13.88 18.19 3.06
N TYR A 387 13.75 17.11 2.27
CA TYR A 387 13.13 17.13 0.95
C TYR A 387 11.66 17.59 1.05
N THR A 388 10.92 17.09 2.05
CA THR A 388 9.54 17.49 2.34
C THR A 388 9.46 18.98 2.69
N THR A 389 10.32 19.44 3.61
CA THR A 389 10.34 20.84 4.05
C THR A 389 10.68 21.79 2.89
N ALA A 390 11.62 21.42 2.02
CA ALA A 390 12.02 22.20 0.85
C ALA A 390 10.89 22.33 -0.21
N ASN A 391 10.01 21.33 -0.29
CA ASN A 391 8.89 21.33 -1.25
C ASN A 391 7.56 21.80 -0.64
N LEU A 392 7.54 22.29 0.60
CA LEU A 392 6.33 22.67 1.32
C LEU A 392 5.49 23.71 0.58
N ARG A 393 6.14 24.71 -0.04
CA ARG A 393 5.46 25.77 -0.81
C ARG A 393 4.69 25.20 -1.99
N ARG A 394 5.22 24.15 -2.64
CA ARG A 394 4.57 23.48 -3.78
C ARG A 394 3.38 22.65 -3.35
N LEU A 395 3.43 22.07 -2.14
CA LEU A 395 2.35 21.27 -1.56
C LEU A 395 1.16 22.12 -1.07
N GLY A 396 1.43 23.38 -0.68
CA GLY A 396 0.43 24.32 -0.15
C GLY A 396 -0.14 25.30 -1.18
N ALA A 397 0.36 25.32 -2.42
CA ALA A 397 -0.17 26.22 -3.44
C ALA A 397 -1.56 25.76 -3.90
N PRO A 398 -2.56 26.65 -3.94
CA PRO A 398 -3.83 26.35 -4.61
C PRO A 398 -3.60 26.13 -6.11
N ASP A 399 -4.43 25.26 -6.69
CA ASP A 399 -4.35 24.89 -8.11
C ASP A 399 -4.37 26.13 -9.02
N GLY A 400 -3.36 26.24 -9.90
CA GLY A 400 -3.38 27.18 -11.02
C GLY A 400 -2.32 28.28 -11.04
N THR A 401 -1.50 28.46 -10.00
CA THR A 401 -0.40 29.44 -10.05
C THR A 401 0.94 28.75 -10.26
N GLY A 402 1.24 28.37 -11.49
CA GLY A 402 2.62 28.20 -11.93
C GLY A 402 3.36 29.55 -11.77
N PRO A 403 4.71 29.56 -11.59
CA PRO A 403 5.48 30.79 -11.43
C PRO A 403 5.39 31.77 -12.61
N ASP A 404 4.71 31.38 -13.69
CA ASP A 404 4.61 32.18 -14.93
C ASP A 404 3.23 32.84 -15.15
N ASP A 405 2.23 32.57 -14.30
CA ASP A 405 0.92 33.23 -14.41
C ASP A 405 0.74 34.34 -13.34
N ASP A 406 1.60 35.36 -13.40
CA ASP A 406 1.38 36.64 -12.71
C ASP A 406 0.67 37.62 -13.71
N PRO A 407 -0.64 37.85 -13.59
CA PRO A 407 -1.36 38.79 -14.47
C PRO A 407 -0.91 40.25 -14.34
N GLN A 408 -0.04 40.55 -13.37
CA GLN A 408 0.47 41.91 -13.12
C GLN A 408 1.76 42.23 -13.89
N ARG A 409 2.32 41.32 -14.71
CA ARG A 409 3.46 41.62 -15.58
C ARG A 409 3.08 42.08 -16.99
N ALA A 410 1.79 42.09 -17.35
CA ALA A 410 1.33 42.74 -18.55
C ALA A 410 1.16 44.25 -18.28
N GLY A 411 2.25 44.98 -18.41
CA GLY A 411 2.24 46.44 -18.40
C GLY A 411 1.37 46.98 -19.55
N PRO A 412 0.80 48.18 -19.42
CA PRO A 412 -0.04 48.78 -20.45
C PRO A 412 0.82 49.16 -21.66
N THR A 413 0.70 48.43 -22.75
CA THR A 413 1.12 48.93 -24.05
C THR A 413 0.13 49.98 -24.49
N GLY A 414 0.49 51.23 -24.26
CA GLY A 414 -0.16 52.35 -24.92
C GLY A 414 0.10 52.28 -26.40
N THR A 415 -0.93 52.49 -27.22
CA THR A 415 -0.85 53.16 -28.52
C THR A 415 -2.12 53.92 -28.74
N ASP A 416 -1.92 55.19 -28.70
CA ASP A 416 -2.64 56.30 -29.23
C ASP A 416 -2.76 56.22 -30.77
N SER A 417 -3.89 56.59 -31.32
CA SER A 417 -4.08 57.30 -32.57
C SER A 417 -5.56 57.24 -32.99
N THR A 418 -6.29 58.31 -32.76
CA THR A 418 -6.78 59.36 -33.69
C THR A 418 -7.50 58.87 -34.93
N ASP A 419 -8.66 59.50 -35.05
CA ASP A 419 -9.31 59.96 -36.24
C ASP A 419 -10.34 59.07 -36.96
N GLY A 420 -11.55 59.47 -37.01
CA GLY A 420 -12.13 60.36 -38.03
C GLY A 420 -13.47 59.84 -38.47
N THR A 421 -14.50 60.67 -38.23
CA THR A 421 -15.62 61.02 -39.10
C THR A 421 -16.61 59.97 -39.61
N ASP A 422 -17.82 60.25 -39.25
CA ASP A 422 -18.97 60.61 -40.11
C ASP A 422 -19.89 59.53 -40.71
N GLY A 423 -21.18 59.75 -40.55
CA GLY A 423 -22.13 59.43 -41.57
C GLY A 423 -23.37 58.60 -41.20
N THR A 424 -24.36 59.24 -40.65
CA THR A 424 -25.78 59.21 -41.08
C THR A 424 -26.51 57.87 -41.28
N ASP A 425 -27.60 57.83 -40.59
CA ASP A 425 -28.97 57.70 -41.07
C ASP A 425 -29.62 56.37 -41.31
N GLY A 426 -30.82 56.25 -40.77
CA GLY A 426 -31.93 55.62 -41.45
C GLY A 426 -32.69 54.52 -40.70
N THR A 427 -33.67 54.90 -39.90
CA THR A 427 -35.08 54.36 -39.96
C THR A 427 -35.22 52.83 -40.08
N ASP A 428 -36.03 52.18 -39.42
CA ASP A 428 -37.40 52.23 -38.95
C ASP A 428 -37.98 50.83 -38.77
N GLN A 429 -38.84 50.64 -37.79
CA GLN A 429 -40.03 49.76 -37.78
C GLN A 429 -39.79 48.21 -37.94
N ASP A 430 -40.43 47.33 -37.36
CA ASP A 430 -41.72 47.29 -36.62
C ASP A 430 -41.90 45.89 -35.97
N ALA A 431 -42.58 45.88 -34.90
CA ALA A 431 -43.63 44.98 -34.45
C ALA A 431 -43.54 43.43 -34.59
N GLY A 432 -43.79 42.75 -33.50
CA GLY A 432 -44.57 41.52 -33.61
C GLY A 432 -44.41 40.55 -32.45
N ARG A 433 -45.04 40.78 -31.34
CA ARG A 433 -45.95 39.91 -30.52
C ARG A 433 -45.66 38.41 -30.41
N ALA A 434 -45.50 38.02 -29.19
CA ALA A 434 -46.44 37.22 -28.37
C ALA A 434 -46.31 35.68 -28.45
N GLY A 435 -46.22 35.06 -27.30
CA GLY A 435 -46.45 33.65 -27.13
C GLY A 435 -46.02 33.12 -25.76
N ILE A 436 -46.70 33.57 -24.72
CA ILE A 436 -46.74 32.92 -23.39
C ILE A 436 -47.45 31.57 -23.53
N VAL A 437 -46.88 30.47 -23.03
CA VAL A 437 -47.66 29.35 -22.47
C VAL A 437 -46.78 28.59 -21.42
N THR A 438 -47.03 28.76 -20.17
CA THR A 438 -47.17 27.76 -19.13
C THR A 438 -48.66 27.46 -19.04
N PRO A 439 -49.20 26.36 -18.48
CA PRO A 439 -48.77 25.54 -17.35
C PRO A 439 -49.13 24.05 -17.49
N ALA A 440 -48.84 23.20 -16.58
CA ALA A 440 -49.79 22.52 -15.70
C ALA A 440 -49.15 21.39 -14.89
N THR A 441 -49.28 21.54 -13.63
CA THR A 441 -49.34 20.52 -12.57
C THR A 441 -50.34 19.42 -12.90
N GLU A 442 -49.97 18.15 -12.61
CA GLU A 442 -50.96 17.12 -12.26
C GLU A 442 -50.40 16.20 -11.16
N GLU A 443 -50.93 16.40 -9.99
CA GLU A 443 -51.06 15.43 -8.91
C GLU A 443 -51.94 14.27 -9.36
N VAL A 444 -51.67 13.04 -8.99
CA VAL A 444 -52.66 12.02 -8.53
C VAL A 444 -51.90 10.80 -8.00
N ARG A 445 -51.99 10.53 -6.74
CA ARG A 445 -52.40 9.38 -5.91
C ARG A 445 -52.45 8.02 -6.62
N GLY A 446 -51.82 7.03 -5.94
CA GLY A 446 -51.96 5.59 -6.09
C GLY A 446 -50.90 4.91 -5.18
#